data_d4c97fab26c4865aa52023545e419073
#
_entry.id   d4c97fab26c4865aa52023545e419073
#
_cell.length_a   1.000
_cell.length_b   1.000
_cell.length_c   1.000
_cell.angle_alpha   90.00
_cell.angle_beta   90.00
_cell.angle_gamma   90.00
#
_symmetry.space_group_name_H-M   'P 1'
#
loop_
_entity.id
_entity.type
_entity.pdbx_description
1 polymer ?
#
loop_
_entity_poly.entity_id
_entity_poly.type
_entity_poly.pdbx_seq_one_letter_code
_entity_poly.pdbx_strand_id
1 'polypeptide(L)'
;VHLHLATTDHRPPTVRTDLAVHLAGHHEAHAVLIARTILLTMPSVRVRLAHPQPAYEAYKAWTSAADRAARVLAGAESGTVPEPDGQVSGHLRFDRPVPPAVVEALPAKLSPTRAPQLRVSVGGLLTVVTDKAAFTSQLNLWTTAYRHAARRWSNLPSVEELAAGALPRFDDIAAPALAKAAA
;
A
#
# COMPACT_ATOMS: atom_id res chain seq x y z
N VAL A 1 3.83 58.85 -5.13
CA VAL A 1 3.08 57.74 -4.52
C VAL A 1 3.41 56.51 -5.37
N HIS A 2 4.28 55.63 -4.85
CA HIS A 2 4.59 54.32 -5.48
C HIS A 2 3.68 53.30 -4.86
N LEU A 3 2.77 52.74 -5.66
CA LEU A 3 1.97 51.56 -5.33
C LEU A 3 2.84 50.31 -5.58
N HIS A 4 3.31 49.67 -4.48
CA HIS A 4 3.82 48.32 -4.54
C HIS A 4 2.63 47.36 -4.65
N LEU A 5 2.40 46.79 -5.83
CA LEU A 5 1.57 45.61 -6.01
C LEU A 5 2.33 44.41 -5.43
N ALA A 6 1.90 44.00 -4.24
CA ALA A 6 2.34 42.70 -3.70
C ALA A 6 1.75 41.60 -4.59
N THR A 7 2.60 40.96 -5.38
CA THR A 7 2.25 39.71 -6.07
C THR A 7 2.01 38.63 -5.02
N THR A 8 0.77 38.40 -4.67
CA THR A 8 0.38 37.25 -3.87
C THR A 8 0.62 36.00 -4.72
N ASP A 9 1.63 35.24 -4.35
CA ASP A 9 1.96 33.97 -4.95
C ASP A 9 0.79 32.99 -4.67
N HIS A 10 -0.17 32.97 -5.59
CA HIS A 10 -1.31 32.07 -5.54
C HIS A 10 -0.85 30.69 -5.97
N ARG A 11 -0.13 30.02 -5.08
CA ARG A 11 0.11 28.58 -5.23
C ARG A 11 -1.25 27.88 -5.10
N PRO A 12 -1.74 27.19 -6.14
CA PRO A 12 -3.02 26.51 -6.04
C PRO A 12 -2.99 25.55 -4.85
N PRO A 13 -4.08 25.46 -4.07
CA PRO A 13 -4.12 24.55 -2.93
C PRO A 13 -3.82 23.12 -3.41
N THR A 14 -2.82 22.50 -2.84
CA THR A 14 -2.50 21.09 -3.13
C THR A 14 -3.58 20.25 -2.44
N VAL A 15 -4.58 19.83 -3.18
CA VAL A 15 -5.59 18.88 -2.69
C VAL A 15 -4.91 17.51 -2.59
N ARG A 16 -4.73 17.01 -1.38
CA ARG A 16 -4.31 15.62 -1.11
C ARG A 16 -5.58 14.82 -0.85
N THR A 17 -5.84 13.84 -1.71
CA THR A 17 -6.92 12.87 -1.53
C THR A 17 -6.32 11.58 -1.00
N ASP A 18 -6.69 11.18 0.20
CA ASP A 18 -6.33 9.89 0.78
C ASP A 18 -7.55 8.96 0.67
N LEU A 19 -7.33 7.75 0.17
CA LEU A 19 -8.34 6.71 0.07
C LEU A 19 -8.15 5.72 1.21
N ALA A 20 -9.14 5.60 2.10
CA ALA A 20 -9.13 4.64 3.18
C ALA A 20 -10.00 3.42 2.83
N VAL A 21 -9.45 2.21 3.02
CA VAL A 21 -10.13 0.94 2.81
C VAL A 21 -10.11 0.16 4.11
N HIS A 22 -11.29 -0.22 4.60
CA HIS A 22 -11.45 -1.07 5.78
C HIS A 22 -11.79 -2.49 5.34
N LEU A 23 -11.02 -3.46 5.80
CA LEU A 23 -11.14 -4.86 5.40
C LEU A 23 -11.22 -5.76 6.63
N ALA A 24 -12.16 -6.70 6.58
CA ALA A 24 -12.29 -7.79 7.54
C ALA A 24 -12.62 -9.08 6.80
N GLY A 25 -12.24 -10.20 7.38
CA GLY A 25 -12.45 -11.50 6.79
C GLY A 25 -11.57 -11.76 5.56
N HIS A 26 -11.74 -12.96 5.02
CA HIS A 26 -11.12 -13.30 3.75
C HIS A 26 -11.84 -12.56 2.62
N HIS A 27 -11.08 -11.92 1.74
CA HIS A 27 -11.63 -11.26 0.58
C HIS A 27 -10.81 -11.59 -0.67
N GLU A 28 -11.50 -11.66 -1.80
CA GLU A 28 -10.85 -11.81 -3.08
C GLU A 28 -10.13 -10.52 -3.45
N ALA A 29 -8.86 -10.66 -3.75
CA ALA A 29 -8.02 -9.57 -4.21
C ALA A 29 -7.05 -10.09 -5.27
N HIS A 30 -6.96 -9.38 -6.38
CA HIS A 30 -6.19 -9.81 -7.54
C HIS A 30 -5.18 -8.76 -7.95
N ALA A 31 -4.00 -9.23 -8.35
CA ALA A 31 -2.99 -8.42 -9.01
C ALA A 31 -2.74 -8.99 -10.40
N VAL A 32 -2.88 -8.17 -11.43
CA VAL A 32 -2.71 -8.59 -12.83
C VAL A 32 -1.77 -7.62 -13.55
N LEU A 33 -0.82 -8.15 -14.30
CA LEU A 33 0.03 -7.35 -15.18
C LEU A 33 -0.67 -7.19 -16.54
N ILE A 34 -1.02 -5.96 -16.89
CA ILE A 34 -1.63 -5.60 -18.17
C ILE A 34 -0.70 -4.64 -18.90
N ALA A 35 -0.12 -5.07 -20.01
CA ALA A 35 0.87 -4.32 -20.78
C ALA A 35 2.06 -3.89 -19.89
N ARG A 36 2.09 -2.61 -19.47
CA ARG A 36 3.17 -2.03 -18.64
C ARG A 36 2.68 -1.59 -17.27
N THR A 37 1.53 -2.05 -16.84
CA THR A 37 0.87 -1.56 -15.63
C THR A 37 0.38 -2.76 -14.82
N ILE A 38 0.54 -2.70 -13.51
CA ILE A 38 -0.05 -3.67 -12.60
C ILE A 38 -1.39 -3.09 -12.13
N LEU A 39 -2.45 -3.85 -12.34
CA LEU A 39 -3.78 -3.53 -11.85
C LEU A 39 -4.07 -4.39 -10.64
N LEU A 40 -4.36 -3.75 -9.51
CA LEU A 40 -4.85 -4.40 -8.32
C LEU A 40 -6.36 -4.18 -8.22
N THR A 41 -7.07 -5.25 -7.89
CA THR A 41 -8.50 -5.21 -7.60
C THR A 41 -8.70 -5.70 -6.18
N MET A 42 -9.31 -4.89 -5.36
CA MET A 42 -9.75 -5.18 -3.99
C MET A 42 -11.24 -4.88 -3.88
N PRO A 43 -11.94 -5.34 -2.85
CA PRO A 43 -13.31 -4.90 -2.62
C PRO A 43 -13.39 -3.37 -2.66
N SER A 44 -14.27 -2.85 -3.51
CA SER A 44 -14.55 -1.41 -3.70
C SER A 44 -13.39 -0.55 -4.18
N VAL A 45 -12.19 -1.10 -4.45
CA VAL A 45 -11.02 -0.30 -4.84
C VAL A 45 -10.24 -0.95 -5.98
N ARG A 46 -9.85 -0.13 -6.94
CA ARG A 46 -8.89 -0.49 -7.99
C ARG A 46 -7.67 0.40 -7.89
N VAL A 47 -6.49 -0.23 -7.88
CA VAL A 47 -5.21 0.49 -7.84
C VAL A 47 -4.41 0.17 -9.08
N ARG A 48 -3.95 1.20 -9.75
CA ARG A 48 -3.09 1.08 -10.94
C ARG A 48 -1.66 1.48 -10.58
N LEU A 49 -0.71 0.58 -10.79
CA LEU A 49 0.70 0.83 -10.56
C LEU A 49 1.43 0.93 -11.90
N ALA A 50 1.90 2.12 -12.25
CA ALA A 50 2.73 2.36 -13.44
C ALA A 50 4.22 2.51 -13.08
N HIS A 51 4.56 2.46 -11.78
CA HIS A 51 5.91 2.48 -11.24
C HIS A 51 6.12 1.32 -10.26
N PRO A 52 7.31 0.69 -10.21
CA PRO A 52 7.55 -0.50 -9.37
C PRO A 52 7.63 -0.20 -7.87
N GLN A 53 8.11 0.97 -7.48
CA GLN A 53 8.38 1.31 -6.09
C GLN A 53 7.14 1.22 -5.17
N PRO A 54 5.92 1.68 -5.56
CA PRO A 54 4.75 1.49 -4.71
C PRO A 54 4.43 0.02 -4.41
N ALA A 55 4.67 -0.90 -5.37
CA ALA A 55 4.51 -2.34 -5.15
C ALA A 55 5.53 -2.86 -4.15
N TYR A 56 6.79 -2.41 -4.24
CA TYR A 56 7.85 -2.77 -3.32
C TYR A 56 7.58 -2.24 -1.90
N GLU A 57 7.26 -0.96 -1.77
CA GLU A 57 6.99 -0.35 -0.47
C GLU A 57 5.81 -1.02 0.25
N ALA A 58 4.76 -1.35 -0.50
CA ALA A 58 3.64 -2.10 0.05
C ALA A 58 4.04 -3.52 0.46
N TYR A 59 4.72 -4.27 -0.43
CA TYR A 59 5.23 -5.62 -0.12
C TYR A 59 6.08 -5.60 1.16
N LYS A 60 7.04 -4.68 1.24
CA LYS A 60 7.91 -4.50 2.40
C LYS A 60 7.12 -4.21 3.68
N ALA A 61 6.15 -3.29 3.60
CA ALA A 61 5.32 -2.91 4.74
C ALA A 61 4.49 -4.10 5.25
N TRP A 62 3.80 -4.81 4.38
CA TRP A 62 2.96 -5.95 4.75
C TRP A 62 3.80 -7.12 5.29
N THR A 63 4.97 -7.41 4.68
CA THR A 63 5.89 -8.45 5.15
C THR A 63 6.46 -8.12 6.52
N SER A 64 6.96 -6.89 6.71
CA SER A 64 7.51 -6.46 8.00
C SER A 64 6.48 -6.32 9.11
N ALA A 65 5.21 -6.21 8.75
CA ALA A 65 4.10 -6.13 9.69
C ALA A 65 3.65 -7.49 10.25
N ALA A 66 4.12 -8.62 9.70
CA ALA A 66 3.60 -9.96 10.02
C ALA A 66 3.62 -10.27 11.54
N ASP A 67 4.73 -10.01 12.21
CA ASP A 67 4.83 -10.23 13.66
C ASP A 67 3.93 -9.31 14.48
N ARG A 68 3.75 -8.07 14.03
CA ARG A 68 2.83 -7.12 14.68
C ARG A 68 1.40 -7.55 14.48
N ALA A 69 1.04 -7.96 13.26
CA ALA A 69 -0.28 -8.49 12.94
C ALA A 69 -0.61 -9.72 13.78
N ALA A 70 0.33 -10.67 13.90
CA ALA A 70 0.16 -11.85 14.73
C ALA A 70 -0.16 -11.52 16.19
N ARG A 71 0.45 -10.48 16.76
CA ARG A 71 0.19 -10.03 18.13
C ARG A 71 -1.08 -9.22 18.28
N VAL A 72 -1.29 -8.24 17.40
CA VAL A 72 -2.40 -7.28 17.54
C VAL A 72 -3.73 -7.89 17.13
N LEU A 73 -3.72 -8.75 16.11
CA LEU A 73 -4.93 -9.40 15.58
C LEU A 73 -5.14 -10.81 16.18
N ALA A 74 -4.36 -11.18 17.22
CA ALA A 74 -4.56 -12.43 17.95
C ALA A 74 -5.93 -12.43 18.65
N GLY A 75 -6.73 -13.45 18.35
CA GLY A 75 -8.08 -13.59 18.95
C GLY A 75 -9.12 -12.61 18.40
N ALA A 76 -8.78 -11.78 17.41
CA ALA A 76 -9.79 -11.05 16.67
C ALA A 76 -10.61 -12.05 15.83
N GLU A 77 -11.87 -12.20 16.18
CA GLU A 77 -12.81 -12.96 15.35
C GLU A 77 -12.91 -12.28 13.98
N SER A 78 -13.06 -13.09 12.92
CA SER A 78 -13.34 -12.55 11.59
C SER A 78 -14.64 -11.75 11.63
N GLY A 79 -14.48 -10.44 11.79
CA GLY A 79 -15.60 -9.52 11.80
C GLY A 79 -16.13 -9.32 10.39
N THR A 80 -17.41 -9.12 10.27
CA THR A 80 -17.98 -8.51 9.07
C THR A 80 -17.77 -7.00 9.17
N VAL A 81 -17.10 -6.41 8.18
CA VAL A 81 -17.19 -4.96 7.99
C VAL A 81 -18.66 -4.67 7.65
N PRO A 82 -19.35 -3.79 8.37
CA PRO A 82 -20.68 -3.40 7.97
C PRO A 82 -20.64 -2.96 6.50
N GLU A 83 -21.48 -3.56 5.66
CA GLU A 83 -21.62 -3.08 4.29
C GLU A 83 -22.05 -1.62 4.36
N PRO A 84 -21.30 -0.70 3.76
CA PRO A 84 -21.76 0.68 3.71
C PRO A 84 -23.06 0.73 2.90
N ASP A 85 -24.00 1.56 3.33
CA ASP A 85 -25.23 1.87 2.60
C ASP A 85 -24.86 2.54 1.27
N GLY A 86 -24.49 1.75 0.27
CA GLY A 86 -24.10 2.21 -1.04
C GLY A 86 -22.72 1.65 -1.48
N GLN A 87 -22.61 1.38 -2.76
CA GLN A 87 -21.39 0.88 -3.36
C GLN A 87 -20.43 2.03 -3.64
N VAL A 88 -19.46 2.24 -2.77
CA VAL A 88 -18.38 3.21 -3.00
C VAL A 88 -17.26 2.51 -3.74
N SER A 89 -16.95 2.96 -4.97
CA SER A 89 -15.79 2.49 -5.72
C SER A 89 -14.73 3.58 -5.82
N GLY A 90 -13.50 3.24 -5.43
CA GLY A 90 -12.34 4.13 -5.54
C GLY A 90 -11.37 3.67 -6.62
N HIS A 91 -10.78 4.63 -7.32
CA HIS A 91 -9.66 4.39 -8.23
C HIS A 91 -8.45 5.19 -7.79
N LEU A 92 -7.31 4.51 -7.62
CA LEU A 92 -6.05 5.14 -7.28
C LEU A 92 -5.00 4.80 -8.33
N ARG A 93 -4.13 5.77 -8.63
CA ARG A 93 -3.08 5.61 -9.62
C ARG A 93 -1.73 6.05 -9.04
N PHE A 94 -0.75 5.17 -9.14
CA PHE A 94 0.64 5.42 -8.76
C PHE A 94 1.51 5.46 -10.02
N ASP A 95 1.73 6.67 -10.54
CA ASP A 95 2.56 6.90 -11.73
C ASP A 95 3.99 7.30 -11.38
N ARG A 96 4.25 7.58 -10.10
CA ARG A 96 5.52 8.07 -9.57
C ARG A 96 5.90 7.32 -8.30
N PRO A 97 7.14 7.44 -7.86
CA PRO A 97 7.54 7.03 -6.52
C PRO A 97 6.65 7.66 -5.44
N VAL A 98 6.44 6.91 -4.37
CA VAL A 98 5.69 7.34 -3.18
C VAL A 98 6.64 7.41 -1.98
N PRO A 99 6.30 8.15 -0.93
CA PRO A 99 7.02 8.06 0.34
C PRO A 99 7.07 6.62 0.86
N PRO A 100 8.07 6.26 1.69
CA PRO A 100 8.09 4.97 2.35
C PRO A 100 6.76 4.65 3.02
N ALA A 101 6.34 3.40 2.95
CA ALA A 101 5.09 2.97 3.55
C ALA A 101 5.16 3.05 5.09
N VAL A 102 4.04 3.40 5.71
CA VAL A 102 3.91 3.51 7.17
C VAL A 102 3.01 2.40 7.70
N VAL A 103 3.45 1.74 8.77
CA VAL A 103 2.71 0.67 9.44
C VAL A 103 2.39 1.09 10.89
N GLU A 104 1.12 1.11 11.23
CA GLU A 104 0.62 1.39 12.58
C GLU A 104 -0.18 0.18 13.09
N ALA A 105 0.13 -0.23 14.30
CA ALA A 105 -0.60 -1.29 15.00
C ALA A 105 -1.37 -0.68 16.17
N LEU A 106 -2.68 -0.79 16.15
CA LEU A 106 -3.57 -0.26 17.16
C LEU A 106 -4.21 -1.45 17.91
N PRO A 107 -3.72 -1.80 19.11
CA PRO A 107 -4.33 -2.85 19.91
C PRO A 107 -5.77 -2.45 20.30
N ALA A 108 -6.60 -3.45 20.57
CA ALA A 108 -7.90 -3.21 21.19
C ALA A 108 -7.67 -2.42 22.49
N LYS A 109 -8.26 -1.24 22.60
CA LYS A 109 -8.30 -0.55 23.90
C LYS A 109 -9.23 -1.35 24.80
N LEU A 110 -9.02 -1.22 26.12
CA LEU A 110 -9.90 -1.77 27.16
C LEU A 110 -11.39 -1.34 27.04
N SER A 111 -11.73 -0.59 26.03
CA SER A 111 -13.11 -0.26 25.65
C SER A 111 -13.64 -1.31 24.70
N PRO A 112 -14.79 -1.96 25.01
CA PRO A 112 -15.37 -3.04 24.21
C PRO A 112 -15.79 -2.63 22.81
N THR A 113 -15.69 -1.35 22.46
CA THR A 113 -16.18 -0.79 21.19
C THR A 113 -15.11 -0.64 20.11
N ARG A 114 -13.83 -0.93 20.39
CA ARG A 114 -12.76 -0.73 19.41
C ARG A 114 -12.00 -2.02 19.12
N ALA A 115 -12.33 -2.63 17.99
CA ALA A 115 -11.57 -3.76 17.48
C ALA A 115 -10.08 -3.41 17.26
N PRO A 116 -9.16 -4.37 17.43
CA PRO A 116 -7.77 -4.17 17.08
C PRO A 116 -7.64 -3.88 15.58
N GLN A 117 -6.65 -3.07 15.20
CA GLN A 117 -6.45 -2.69 13.81
C GLN A 117 -4.97 -2.69 13.47
N LEU A 118 -4.65 -3.16 12.27
CA LEU A 118 -3.39 -2.87 11.62
C LEU A 118 -3.66 -1.94 10.45
N ARG A 119 -2.91 -0.85 10.37
CA ARG A 119 -3.02 0.16 9.34
C ARG A 119 -1.74 0.19 8.52
N VAL A 120 -1.88 0.15 7.20
CA VAL A 120 -0.76 0.28 6.27
C VAL A 120 -1.07 1.39 5.29
N SER A 121 -0.23 2.41 5.28
CA SER A 121 -0.34 3.56 4.36
C SER A 121 0.73 3.47 3.29
N VAL A 122 0.33 3.49 2.02
CA VAL A 122 1.22 3.52 0.86
C VAL A 122 0.82 4.71 -0.02
N GLY A 123 1.60 5.77 0.00
CA GLY A 123 1.21 7.02 -0.66
C GLY A 123 -0.14 7.52 -0.12
N GLY A 124 -1.13 7.68 -0.99
CA GLY A 124 -2.50 8.10 -0.65
C GLY A 124 -3.46 6.95 -0.35
N LEU A 125 -2.98 5.69 -0.26
CA LEU A 125 -3.80 4.54 0.09
C LEU A 125 -3.58 4.15 1.56
N LEU A 126 -4.62 4.27 2.37
CA LEU A 126 -4.67 3.71 3.72
C LEU A 126 -5.48 2.42 3.71
N THR A 127 -4.85 1.30 4.05
CA THR A 127 -5.55 0.03 4.24
C THR A 127 -5.60 -0.30 5.73
N VAL A 128 -6.79 -0.55 6.23
CA VAL A 128 -7.07 -0.92 7.62
C VAL A 128 -7.59 -2.35 7.65
N VAL A 129 -6.89 -3.24 8.35
CA VAL A 129 -7.34 -4.63 8.56
C VAL A 129 -7.61 -4.88 10.04
N THR A 130 -8.66 -5.63 10.32
CA THR A 130 -9.16 -5.88 11.68
C THR A 130 -9.00 -7.33 12.13
N ASP A 131 -8.63 -8.23 11.23
CA ASP A 131 -8.43 -9.65 11.53
C ASP A 131 -7.30 -10.26 10.68
N LYS A 132 -6.91 -11.47 11.06
CA LYS A 132 -5.82 -12.21 10.41
C LYS A 132 -6.14 -12.61 8.97
N ALA A 133 -7.40 -12.87 8.64
CA ALA A 133 -7.79 -13.29 7.29
C ALA A 133 -7.65 -12.13 6.31
N ALA A 134 -8.10 -10.93 6.69
CA ALA A 134 -7.91 -9.72 5.91
C ALA A 134 -6.42 -9.37 5.75
N PHE A 135 -5.62 -9.51 6.82
CA PHE A 135 -4.18 -9.33 6.75
C PHE A 135 -3.53 -10.27 5.72
N THR A 136 -3.88 -11.57 5.77
CA THR A 136 -3.33 -12.57 4.85
C THR A 136 -3.73 -12.28 3.41
N SER A 137 -4.97 -11.86 3.15
CA SER A 137 -5.43 -11.48 1.82
C SER A 137 -4.62 -10.30 1.26
N GLN A 138 -4.35 -9.29 2.08
CA GLN A 138 -3.55 -8.14 1.67
C GLN A 138 -2.07 -8.49 1.45
N LEU A 139 -1.47 -9.27 2.34
CA LEU A 139 -0.09 -9.74 2.17
C LEU A 139 0.07 -10.50 0.85
N ASN A 140 -0.86 -11.41 0.53
CA ASN A 140 -0.84 -12.17 -0.73
C ASN A 140 -1.01 -11.27 -1.95
N LEU A 141 -1.92 -10.30 -1.90
CA LEU A 141 -2.13 -9.33 -2.97
C LEU A 141 -0.84 -8.56 -3.29
N TRP A 142 -0.23 -7.96 -2.27
CA TRP A 142 0.95 -7.12 -2.47
C TRP A 142 2.20 -7.93 -2.78
N THR A 143 2.31 -9.17 -2.29
CA THR A 143 3.35 -10.12 -2.72
C THR A 143 3.21 -10.43 -4.20
N THR A 144 2.00 -10.68 -4.68
CA THR A 144 1.72 -10.94 -6.10
C THR A 144 1.99 -9.70 -6.96
N ALA A 145 1.59 -8.52 -6.48
CA ALA A 145 1.89 -7.25 -7.15
C ALA A 145 3.39 -7.03 -7.31
N TYR A 146 4.16 -7.29 -6.25
CA TYR A 146 5.62 -7.16 -6.32
C TYR A 146 6.27 -8.21 -7.23
N ARG A 147 5.79 -9.47 -7.24
CA ARG A 147 6.24 -10.47 -8.23
C ARG A 147 6.02 -10.00 -9.67
N HIS A 148 4.89 -9.37 -9.97
CA HIS A 148 4.66 -8.76 -11.27
C HIS A 148 5.60 -7.58 -11.53
N ALA A 149 5.87 -6.77 -10.51
CA ALA A 149 6.84 -5.67 -10.62
C ALA A 149 8.24 -6.21 -10.93
N ALA A 150 8.75 -7.18 -10.18
CA ALA A 150 10.06 -7.79 -10.39
C ALA A 150 10.21 -8.41 -11.79
N ARG A 151 9.16 -9.05 -12.30
CA ARG A 151 9.15 -9.61 -13.67
C ARG A 151 9.14 -8.52 -14.74
N ARG A 152 8.44 -7.43 -14.51
CA ARG A 152 8.28 -6.34 -15.48
C ARG A 152 9.49 -5.41 -15.51
N TRP A 153 10.04 -5.12 -14.37
CA TRP A 153 11.24 -4.31 -14.18
C TRP A 153 12.39 -5.23 -13.75
N SER A 154 13.04 -5.85 -14.72
CA SER A 154 14.00 -6.96 -14.58
C SER A 154 15.22 -6.71 -13.68
N ASN A 155 15.32 -5.52 -13.12
CA ASN A 155 16.42 -5.10 -12.27
C ASN A 155 16.05 -5.15 -10.77
N LEU A 156 14.81 -5.54 -10.45
CA LEU A 156 14.38 -5.71 -9.08
C LEU A 156 14.67 -7.15 -8.62
N PRO A 157 15.11 -7.35 -7.38
CA PRO A 157 15.26 -8.69 -6.84
C PRO A 157 13.91 -9.41 -6.77
N SER A 158 13.93 -10.72 -6.88
CA SER A 158 12.75 -11.55 -6.72
C SER A 158 12.25 -11.55 -5.25
N VAL A 159 11.04 -12.03 -5.03
CA VAL A 159 10.50 -12.22 -3.67
C VAL A 159 11.38 -13.19 -2.88
N GLU A 160 11.89 -14.21 -3.52
CA GLU A 160 12.73 -15.25 -2.94
C GLU A 160 14.11 -14.71 -2.50
N GLU A 161 14.70 -13.83 -3.29
CA GLU A 161 15.95 -13.13 -2.96
C GLU A 161 15.75 -12.18 -1.77
N LEU A 162 14.62 -11.48 -1.70
CA LEU A 162 14.31 -10.59 -0.58
C LEU A 162 13.96 -11.33 0.71
N ALA A 163 13.42 -12.55 0.62
CA ALA A 163 13.06 -13.35 1.80
C ALA A 163 14.27 -13.83 2.60
N ALA A 164 15.46 -13.85 2.00
CA ALA A 164 16.69 -14.33 2.63
C ALA A 164 17.35 -13.32 3.59
N GLY A 165 16.84 -12.08 3.69
CA GLY A 165 17.47 -11.05 4.50
C GLY A 165 16.58 -9.90 4.91
N ALA A 166 17.19 -8.86 5.49
CA ALA A 166 16.50 -7.61 5.78
C ALA A 166 16.09 -6.91 4.48
N LEU A 167 14.85 -6.44 4.42
CA LEU A 167 14.33 -5.74 3.24
C LEU A 167 14.99 -4.36 3.08
N PRO A 168 15.82 -4.14 2.03
CA PRO A 168 16.58 -2.91 1.84
C PRO A 168 15.67 -1.71 1.52
N ARG A 169 16.24 -0.55 1.30
CA ARG A 169 15.51 0.59 0.73
C ARG A 169 15.31 0.37 -0.77
N PHE A 170 14.23 0.92 -1.32
CA PHE A 170 13.97 0.78 -2.76
C PHE A 170 15.11 1.33 -3.60
N ASP A 171 15.67 2.47 -3.22
CA ASP A 171 16.77 3.11 -3.94
C ASP A 171 18.01 2.23 -3.98
N ASP A 172 18.28 1.45 -2.93
CA ASP A 172 19.44 0.55 -2.85
C ASP A 172 19.31 -0.62 -3.84
N ILE A 173 18.09 -1.09 -4.11
CA ILE A 173 17.82 -2.18 -5.06
C ILE A 173 17.63 -1.69 -6.50
N ALA A 174 17.23 -0.45 -6.69
CA ALA A 174 16.98 0.14 -8.01
C ALA A 174 18.22 0.81 -8.62
N ALA A 175 19.17 1.27 -7.81
CA ALA A 175 20.38 1.99 -8.25
C ALA A 175 21.22 1.21 -9.28
N PRO A 176 21.50 -0.10 -9.14
CA PRO A 176 22.25 -0.86 -10.13
C PRO A 176 21.58 -0.91 -11.50
N ALA A 177 20.27 -0.77 -11.51
CA ALA A 177 19.43 -0.84 -12.68
C ALA A 177 19.43 0.44 -13.51
N LEU A 178 19.40 1.56 -12.85
CA LEU A 178 19.44 2.87 -13.48
C LEU A 178 20.81 3.13 -14.10
N ALA A 179 21.89 2.68 -13.46
CA ALA A 179 23.24 2.76 -13.98
C ALA A 179 23.42 1.92 -15.27
N LYS A 180 22.77 0.75 -15.35
CA LYS A 180 22.86 -0.15 -16.52
C LYS A 180 22.00 0.30 -17.70
N ALA A 181 20.96 1.08 -17.46
CA ALA A 181 20.09 1.65 -18.50
C ALA A 181 20.64 2.96 -19.09
N ALA A 182 21.64 3.56 -18.42
CA ALA A 182 22.33 4.79 -18.85
C ALA A 182 23.65 4.53 -19.56
N ALA A 183 24.13 3.28 -19.63
CA ALA A 183 25.33 2.81 -20.33
C ALA A 183 24.95 2.12 -21.65
#